data_bb2007bcc428f292b043a5509e5aaa08
#
_entry.id   bb2007bcc428f292b043a5509e5aaa08
#
_cell.length_a   1.000
_cell.length_b   1.000
_cell.length_c   1.000
_cell.angle_alpha   90.00
_cell.angle_beta   90.00
_cell.angle_gamma   90.00
#
_symmetry.space_group_name_H-M   'P 1'
#
loop_
_entity.id
_entity.type
_entity.pdbx_description
1 polymer ?
#
loop_
_entity_poly.entity_id
_entity_poly.type
_entity_poly.pdbx_seq_one_letter_code
_entity_poly.pdbx_strand_id
1 'polypeptide(L)'
;MEREKIIAIANDFLVNEFEVDGDEISNDANFKKTLGLDSLDYIDLVVVIESNFGVKLGEADFKNIVTFDDFYTVIENKIEEKTK
;
A
#
# COMPACT_ATOMS: atom_id res chain seq x y z
N MET A 1 14.25 -0.49 -4.45
CA MET A 1 14.00 0.07 -3.11
C MET A 1 13.87 -1.05 -2.09
N GLU A 2 14.48 -0.91 -0.96
CA GLU A 2 14.42 -1.93 0.07
C GLU A 2 13.03 -2.03 0.70
N ARG A 3 12.64 -3.25 1.05
CA ARG A 3 11.33 -3.51 1.64
C ARG A 3 11.08 -2.69 2.92
N GLU A 4 12.09 -2.54 3.75
CA GLU A 4 11.98 -1.75 4.98
C GLU A 4 11.60 -0.30 4.70
N LYS A 5 12.16 0.28 3.63
CA LYS A 5 11.84 1.62 3.19
C LYS A 5 10.40 1.71 2.67
N ILE A 6 9.99 0.71 1.90
CA ILE A 6 8.61 0.62 1.39
C ILE A 6 7.63 0.60 2.56
N ILE A 7 7.90 -0.23 3.55
CA ILE A 7 7.05 -0.34 4.74
C ILE A 7 6.98 0.98 5.49
N ALA A 8 8.11 1.62 5.71
CA ALA A 8 8.18 2.89 6.44
C ALA A 8 7.37 3.99 5.73
N ILE A 9 7.57 4.14 4.42
CA ILE A 9 6.87 5.14 3.62
C ILE A 9 5.37 4.84 3.57
N ALA A 10 5.01 3.58 3.33
CA ALA A 10 3.61 3.17 3.23
C ALA A 10 2.88 3.40 4.55
N ASN A 11 3.46 2.97 5.65
CA ASN A 11 2.85 3.14 6.97
C ASN A 11 2.68 4.62 7.31
N ASP A 12 3.67 5.44 6.93
CA ASP A 12 3.62 6.88 7.17
C ASP A 12 2.39 7.51 6.50
N PHE A 13 2.19 7.27 5.22
CA PHE A 13 1.03 7.89 4.55
C PHE A 13 -0.30 7.25 4.96
N LEU A 14 -0.32 5.96 5.28
CA LEU A 14 -1.53 5.31 5.75
C LEU A 14 -2.00 5.92 7.07
N VAL A 15 -1.08 6.18 7.98
CA VAL A 15 -1.39 6.80 9.28
C VAL A 15 -1.76 8.27 9.11
N ASN A 16 -0.98 9.03 8.36
CA ASN A 16 -1.13 10.48 8.27
C ASN A 16 -2.21 10.95 7.30
N GLU A 17 -2.40 10.26 6.19
CA GLU A 17 -3.36 10.69 5.18
C GLU A 17 -4.68 9.93 5.21
N PHE A 18 -4.66 8.66 5.63
CA PHE A 18 -5.86 7.83 5.68
C PHE A 18 -6.33 7.51 7.09
N GLU A 19 -5.65 8.07 8.07
CA GLU A 19 -6.02 7.92 9.49
C GLU A 19 -6.09 6.47 9.98
N VAL A 20 -5.25 5.62 9.41
CA VAL A 20 -5.15 4.22 9.83
C VAL A 20 -4.39 4.18 11.16
N ASP A 21 -4.88 3.39 12.10
CA ASP A 21 -4.19 3.20 13.38
C ASP A 21 -2.92 2.39 13.16
N GLY A 22 -1.77 3.00 13.46
CA GLY A 22 -0.48 2.34 13.27
C GLY A 22 -0.32 1.05 14.06
N ASP A 23 -1.00 0.95 15.21
CA ASP A 23 -0.95 -0.26 16.05
C ASP A 23 -1.69 -1.43 15.41
N GLU A 24 -2.58 -1.17 14.46
CA GLU A 24 -3.32 -2.21 13.76
C GLU A 24 -2.59 -2.71 12.51
N ILE A 25 -1.54 -2.01 12.09
CA ILE A 25 -0.77 -2.40 10.91
C ILE A 25 0.23 -3.48 11.29
N SER A 26 0.05 -4.66 10.69
CA SER A 26 1.01 -5.76 10.83
C SER A 26 1.01 -6.57 9.54
N ASN A 27 2.07 -7.33 9.31
CA ASN A 27 2.19 -8.11 8.07
C ASN A 27 1.03 -9.07 7.86
N ASP A 28 0.51 -9.64 8.94
CA ASP A 28 -0.58 -10.63 8.88
C ASP A 28 -1.98 -10.01 8.89
N ALA A 29 -2.10 -8.73 9.18
CA ALA A 29 -3.40 -8.07 9.27
C ALA A 29 -4.04 -7.98 7.87
N ASN A 30 -5.37 -8.11 7.84
CA ASN A 30 -6.11 -7.96 6.60
C ASN A 30 -6.07 -6.50 6.16
N PHE A 31 -5.54 -6.27 4.97
CA PHE A 31 -5.30 -4.92 4.44
C PHE A 31 -6.60 -4.12 4.32
N LYS A 32 -7.57 -4.66 3.59
CA LYS A 32 -8.83 -3.95 3.32
C LYS A 32 -9.64 -3.72 4.59
N LYS A 33 -9.66 -4.72 5.48
CA LYS A 33 -10.41 -4.66 6.72
C LYS A 33 -9.82 -3.64 7.69
N THR A 34 -8.50 -3.59 7.78
CA THR A 34 -7.81 -2.65 8.65
C THR A 34 -7.97 -1.21 8.17
N LEU A 35 -7.89 -0.99 6.86
CA LEU A 35 -8.06 0.34 6.28
C LEU A 35 -9.51 0.82 6.36
N GLY A 36 -10.47 -0.08 6.14
CA GLY A 36 -11.87 0.28 6.14
C GLY A 36 -12.25 1.32 5.11
N LEU A 37 -11.53 1.37 4.00
CA LEU A 37 -11.74 2.37 2.95
C LEU A 37 -12.82 1.93 1.96
N ASP A 38 -13.52 2.91 1.39
CA ASP A 38 -14.47 2.65 0.30
C ASP A 38 -13.77 2.80 -1.06
N SER A 39 -14.53 2.63 -2.15
CA SER A 39 -13.98 2.68 -3.51
C SER A 39 -13.30 4.00 -3.84
N LEU A 40 -13.84 5.11 -3.36
CA LEU A 40 -13.30 6.44 -3.63
C LEU A 40 -11.97 6.65 -2.92
N ASP A 41 -11.87 6.13 -1.71
CA ASP A 41 -10.64 6.22 -0.92
C ASP A 41 -9.50 5.42 -1.58
N TYR A 42 -9.83 4.31 -2.25
CA TYR A 42 -8.81 3.54 -2.98
C TYR A 42 -8.23 4.31 -4.14
N ILE A 43 -9.03 5.19 -4.77
CA ILE A 43 -8.53 6.06 -5.84
C ILE A 43 -7.49 7.02 -5.28
N ASP A 44 -7.77 7.61 -4.13
CA ASP A 44 -6.81 8.48 -3.43
C ASP A 44 -5.56 7.72 -3.03
N LEU A 45 -5.73 6.48 -2.58
CA LEU A 45 -4.61 5.63 -2.19
C LEU A 45 -3.67 5.37 -3.38
N VAL A 46 -4.24 5.11 -4.56
CA VAL A 46 -3.45 4.91 -5.78
C VAL A 46 -2.62 6.16 -6.09
N VAL A 47 -3.21 7.33 -5.98
CA VAL A 47 -2.52 8.60 -6.22
C VAL A 47 -1.36 8.81 -5.24
N VAL A 48 -1.59 8.52 -3.96
CA VAL A 48 -0.56 8.66 -2.93
C VAL A 48 0.58 7.66 -3.16
N ILE A 49 0.25 6.43 -3.53
CA ILE A 49 1.27 5.42 -3.85
C ILE A 49 2.13 5.88 -5.03
N GLU A 50 1.50 6.38 -6.06
CA GLU A 50 2.22 6.88 -7.24
C GLU A 50 3.12 8.05 -6.87
N SER A 51 2.65 8.97 -6.05
CA SER A 51 3.43 10.12 -5.59
C SER A 51 4.67 9.71 -4.81
N ASN A 52 4.55 8.68 -3.99
CA ASN A 52 5.64 8.27 -3.09
C ASN A 52 6.59 7.25 -3.72
N PHE A 53 6.08 6.36 -4.54
CA PHE A 53 6.87 5.25 -5.12
C PHE A 53 7.09 5.36 -6.62
N GLY A 54 6.33 6.22 -7.30
CA GLY A 54 6.41 6.34 -8.75
C GLY A 54 5.84 5.15 -9.49
N VAL A 55 5.00 4.35 -8.86
CA VAL A 55 4.35 3.20 -9.48
C VAL A 55 2.83 3.30 -9.32
N LYS A 56 2.10 2.74 -10.26
CA LYS A 56 0.65 2.79 -10.26
C LYS A 56 0.07 1.39 -10.06
N LEU A 57 -0.76 1.24 -9.05
CA LEU A 57 -1.49 0.01 -8.80
C LEU A 57 -2.88 0.11 -9.45
N GLY A 58 -3.31 -0.97 -10.10
CA GLY A 58 -4.63 -1.05 -10.69
C GLY A 58 -5.57 -1.87 -9.81
N GLU A 59 -6.83 -1.93 -10.24
CA GLU A 59 -7.86 -2.70 -9.53
C GLU A 59 -7.46 -4.17 -9.37
N ALA A 60 -6.86 -4.76 -10.41
CA ALA A 60 -6.42 -6.15 -10.36
C ALA A 60 -5.35 -6.37 -9.30
N ASP A 61 -4.48 -5.39 -9.09
CA ASP A 61 -3.44 -5.48 -8.07
C ASP A 61 -4.06 -5.55 -6.67
N PHE A 62 -5.08 -4.72 -6.42
CA PHE A 62 -5.76 -4.71 -5.13
C PHE A 62 -6.53 -6.00 -4.86
N LYS A 63 -7.00 -6.68 -5.89
CA LYS A 63 -7.69 -7.97 -5.72
C LYS A 63 -6.76 -9.04 -5.16
N ASN A 64 -5.47 -8.93 -5.45
CA ASN A 64 -4.46 -9.88 -5.00
C ASN A 64 -3.90 -9.53 -3.62
N ILE A 65 -4.24 -8.35 -3.09
CA ILE A 65 -3.78 -7.91 -1.79
C ILE A 65 -4.77 -8.36 -0.71
N VAL A 66 -4.34 -9.27 0.15
CA VAL A 66 -5.14 -9.77 1.27
C VAL A 66 -4.59 -9.20 2.58
N THR A 67 -3.28 -9.23 2.75
CA THR A 67 -2.61 -8.75 3.96
C THR A 67 -1.72 -7.56 3.63
N PHE A 68 -1.20 -6.91 4.67
CA PHE A 68 -0.20 -5.84 4.48
C PHE A 68 1.08 -6.37 3.84
N ASP A 69 1.44 -7.61 4.14
CA ASP A 69 2.58 -8.26 3.51
C ASP A 69 2.40 -8.31 1.99
N ASP A 70 1.22 -8.71 1.54
CA ASP A 70 0.87 -8.72 0.12
C ASP A 70 0.96 -7.33 -0.50
N PHE A 71 0.49 -6.32 0.24
CA PHE A 71 0.53 -4.93 -0.21
C PHE A 71 1.97 -4.47 -0.47
N TYR A 72 2.86 -4.72 0.48
CA TYR A 72 4.27 -4.36 0.34
C TYR A 72 4.93 -5.12 -0.81
N THR A 73 4.59 -6.40 -0.96
CA THR A 73 5.11 -7.24 -2.04
C THR A 73 4.70 -6.72 -3.41
N VAL A 74 3.45 -6.30 -3.56
CA VAL A 74 2.95 -5.75 -4.83
C VAL A 74 3.71 -4.46 -5.17
N ILE A 75 3.91 -3.58 -4.20
CA ILE A 75 4.66 -2.34 -4.42
C ILE A 75 6.11 -2.66 -4.81
N GLU A 76 6.72 -3.57 -4.11
CA GLU A 76 8.10 -3.99 -4.39
C GLU A 76 8.25 -4.51 -5.81
N ASN A 77 7.34 -5.38 -6.24
CA ASN A 77 7.34 -5.92 -7.59
C ASN A 77 7.14 -4.85 -8.65
N LYS A 78 6.25 -3.90 -8.40
CA LYS A 78 6.02 -2.78 -9.34
C LYS A 78 7.25 -1.91 -9.49
N ILE A 79 7.95 -1.64 -8.40
CA ILE A 79 9.19 -0.86 -8.43
C ILE A 79 10.26 -1.60 -9.23
N GLU A 80 10.40 -2.90 -9.03
CA GLU A 80 11.35 -3.73 -9.77
C GLU A 80 11.05 -3.75 -11.26
N GLU A 81 9.78 -3.88 -11.64
CA GLU A 81 9.37 -3.83 -13.04
C GLU A 81 9.73 -2.51 -13.69
N LYS A 82 9.57 -1.42 -12.96
CA LYS A 82 9.87 -0.09 -13.45
C LYS A 82 11.36 0.14 -13.68
N THR A 83 12.20 -0.46 -12.85
CA THR A 83 13.65 -0.26 -12.93
C THR A 83 14.33 -1.19 -13.94
N LYS A 84 13.61 -2.13 -14.49
CA LYS A 84 14.12 -2.99 -15.57
C LYS A 84 14.04 -2.22 -16.91
#